data_49f9346a9116f736bdb227d4ef4f94cf
#
_entry.id   49f9346a9116f736bdb227d4ef4f94cf
#
_cell.length_a   1.000
_cell.length_b   1.000
_cell.length_c   1.000
_cell.angle_alpha   90.00
_cell.angle_beta   90.00
_cell.angle_gamma   90.00
#
_symmetry.space_group_name_H-M   'P 1'
#
loop_
_entity.id
_entity.type
_entity.pdbx_description
1 polymer ?
#
loop_
_entity_poly.entity_id
_entity_poly.type
_entity_poly.pdbx_seq_one_letter_code
_entity_poly.pdbx_strand_id
1 'polypeptide(L)'
;MPHVRTYAQVKEEDALDVIKKSIVIDALTYIPMLTDISYIDRLLTSGVITGIHITMAEPSAESSLALSRIAEWRKIIRENSNKLLLVNGAGDIEKAKARNVIAIIGGLQNTTPIEHDLRLLEAFHKLGVRILQIAYYEQNYAGSGCYEGYTRVDSGLTHFGRKIVEECNKLGILIDLSHCSDKTTLDTIEHSKDPVAITHVASRTMCDGFRNKPDELIKATAEKGGVIGVFAWSPFCEVKKGIRPGVDDYVSHLVHIANIAGIDHVGLGLDLSPGWPRKEFETWASQYPELVRHYTYETRVAEGIEDHIGIINITRGLIAQGYSEGEIRKILGENWLRLFRKVWKE
;
A
#
# COMPACT_ATOMS: atom_id res chain seq x y z
N MET A 1 -1.09 -32.80 13.00
CA MET A 1 -1.38 -31.46 12.42
C MET A 1 -2.18 -31.71 11.17
N PRO A 2 -3.31 -31.04 10.91
CA PRO A 2 -3.98 -31.17 9.62
C PRO A 2 -2.99 -30.76 8.52
N HIS A 3 -2.98 -31.48 7.41
CA HIS A 3 -2.17 -31.15 6.23
C HIS A 3 -2.60 -29.76 5.75
N VAL A 4 -1.76 -28.75 5.98
CA VAL A 4 -1.95 -27.40 5.41
C VAL A 4 -1.79 -27.55 3.90
N ARG A 5 -2.85 -27.27 3.14
CA ARG A 5 -2.79 -27.24 1.68
C ARG A 5 -1.94 -26.06 1.24
N THR A 6 -1.19 -26.22 0.15
CA THR A 6 -0.54 -25.10 -0.55
C THR A 6 -1.52 -24.44 -1.53
N TYR A 7 -1.25 -23.20 -1.91
CA TYR A 7 -2.09 -22.47 -2.88
C TYR A 7 -2.25 -23.27 -4.20
N ALA A 8 -1.21 -24.00 -4.63
CA ALA A 8 -1.22 -24.77 -5.86
C ALA A 8 -2.27 -25.92 -5.89
N GLN A 9 -2.73 -26.36 -4.70
CA GLN A 9 -3.73 -27.42 -4.56
C GLN A 9 -5.19 -26.91 -4.64
N VAL A 10 -5.39 -25.60 -4.70
CA VAL A 10 -6.71 -24.96 -4.85
C VAL A 10 -6.93 -24.63 -6.33
N LYS A 11 -8.13 -24.85 -6.84
CA LYS A 11 -8.44 -24.52 -8.24
C LYS A 11 -8.48 -23.01 -8.44
N GLU A 12 -8.03 -22.56 -9.59
CA GLU A 12 -8.07 -21.15 -9.97
C GLU A 12 -9.51 -20.62 -10.07
N GLU A 13 -10.43 -21.45 -10.56
CA GLU A 13 -11.85 -21.12 -10.69
C GLU A 13 -12.48 -20.73 -9.33
N ASP A 14 -12.14 -21.46 -8.24
CA ASP A 14 -12.64 -21.18 -6.90
C ASP A 14 -12.19 -19.78 -6.42
N ALA A 15 -10.95 -19.39 -6.73
CA ALA A 15 -10.43 -18.06 -6.40
C ALA A 15 -11.08 -16.96 -7.25
N LEU A 16 -11.26 -17.19 -8.55
CA LEU A 16 -11.90 -16.23 -9.44
C LEU A 16 -13.35 -15.96 -9.04
N ASP A 17 -14.07 -16.97 -8.55
CA ASP A 17 -15.46 -16.81 -8.09
C ASP A 17 -15.54 -15.91 -6.84
N VAL A 18 -14.58 -16.01 -5.92
CA VAL A 18 -14.48 -15.11 -4.76
C VAL A 18 -14.12 -13.70 -5.22
N ILE A 19 -13.12 -13.55 -6.10
CA ILE A 19 -12.66 -12.25 -6.61
C ILE A 19 -13.79 -11.48 -7.32
N LYS A 20 -14.56 -12.14 -8.16
CA LYS A 20 -15.71 -11.53 -8.88
C LYS A 20 -16.71 -10.87 -7.93
N LYS A 21 -16.96 -11.48 -6.79
CA LYS A 21 -17.90 -10.99 -5.76
C LYS A 21 -17.27 -9.92 -4.85
N SER A 22 -15.94 -9.74 -4.91
CA SER A 22 -15.19 -8.86 -4.01
C SER A 22 -15.01 -7.46 -4.58
N ILE A 23 -14.94 -6.46 -3.72
CA ILE A 23 -14.16 -5.24 -3.96
C ILE A 23 -12.71 -5.62 -3.71
N VAL A 24 -11.84 -5.42 -4.69
CA VAL A 24 -10.41 -5.75 -4.57
C VAL A 24 -9.59 -4.47 -4.66
N ILE A 25 -8.83 -4.17 -3.61
CA ILE A 25 -8.04 -2.94 -3.49
C ILE A 25 -6.61 -3.30 -3.17
N ASP A 26 -5.68 -2.82 -4.00
CA ASP A 26 -4.27 -2.76 -3.65
C ASP A 26 -3.94 -1.38 -3.07
N ALA A 27 -3.49 -1.36 -1.83
CA ALA A 27 -3.25 -0.13 -1.09
C ALA A 27 -1.90 0.53 -1.38
N LEU A 28 -1.07 -0.06 -2.23
CA LEU A 28 0.04 0.63 -2.87
C LEU A 28 0.54 -0.08 -4.13
N THR A 29 0.68 0.71 -5.18
CA THR A 29 1.43 0.38 -6.38
C THR A 29 2.22 1.61 -6.83
N TYR A 30 3.50 1.44 -7.10
CA TYR A 30 4.31 2.45 -7.74
C TYR A 30 4.26 2.27 -9.26
N ILE A 31 3.55 3.15 -9.96
CA ILE A 31 3.55 3.19 -11.43
C ILE A 31 4.30 4.46 -11.84
N PRO A 32 5.56 4.34 -12.30
CA PRO A 32 6.27 5.50 -12.84
C PRO A 32 5.56 5.90 -14.12
N MET A 33 4.84 6.94 -14.12
CA MET A 33 4.02 7.49 -15.21
C MET A 33 3.43 6.44 -16.18
N LEU A 34 2.12 6.36 -16.25
CA LEU A 34 1.41 5.42 -17.13
C LEU A 34 1.56 5.83 -18.61
N THR A 35 2.69 5.50 -19.20
CA THR A 35 2.95 5.74 -20.63
C THR A 35 2.35 4.65 -21.52
N ASP A 36 2.12 3.47 -20.96
CA ASP A 36 1.50 2.31 -21.64
C ASP A 36 0.23 1.87 -20.90
N ILE A 37 -0.92 2.11 -21.54
CA ILE A 37 -2.23 1.75 -21.01
C ILE A 37 -2.50 0.24 -21.10
N SER A 38 -1.67 -0.55 -21.80
CA SER A 38 -1.87 -1.99 -21.98
C SER A 38 -1.90 -2.76 -20.65
N TYR A 39 -1.18 -2.26 -19.65
CA TYR A 39 -1.24 -2.83 -18.30
C TYR A 39 -2.66 -2.73 -17.72
N ILE A 40 -3.30 -1.57 -17.85
CA ILE A 40 -4.68 -1.35 -17.41
C ILE A 40 -5.65 -2.25 -18.21
N ASP A 41 -5.44 -2.41 -19.50
CA ASP A 41 -6.27 -3.28 -20.35
C ASP A 41 -6.19 -4.74 -19.89
N ARG A 42 -5.02 -5.23 -19.52
CA ARG A 42 -4.85 -6.57 -18.94
C ARG A 42 -5.58 -6.71 -17.61
N LEU A 43 -5.51 -5.72 -16.74
CA LEU A 43 -6.21 -5.74 -15.45
C LEU A 43 -7.73 -5.73 -15.61
N LEU A 44 -8.26 -4.93 -16.53
CA LEU A 44 -9.68 -4.89 -16.86
C LEU A 44 -10.16 -6.24 -17.43
N THR A 45 -9.36 -6.83 -18.31
CA THR A 45 -9.67 -8.14 -18.91
C THR A 45 -9.68 -9.26 -17.87
N SER A 46 -8.73 -9.22 -16.91
CA SER A 46 -8.65 -10.23 -15.85
C SER A 46 -9.73 -10.06 -14.78
N GLY A 47 -10.20 -8.85 -14.56
CA GLY A 47 -11.21 -8.52 -13.53
C GLY A 47 -10.74 -8.73 -12.08
N VAL A 48 -9.43 -8.87 -11.84
CA VAL A 48 -8.86 -9.21 -10.52
C VAL A 48 -8.76 -8.03 -9.56
N ILE A 49 -8.88 -6.79 -10.06
CA ILE A 49 -8.69 -5.57 -9.25
C ILE A 49 -9.84 -4.59 -9.47
N THR A 50 -10.25 -3.92 -8.42
CA THR A 50 -11.25 -2.83 -8.47
C THR A 50 -10.58 -1.47 -8.33
N GLY A 51 -9.63 -1.34 -7.42
CA GLY A 51 -8.97 -0.08 -7.14
C GLY A 51 -7.50 -0.23 -6.77
N ILE A 52 -6.71 0.75 -7.15
CA ILE A 52 -5.27 0.80 -6.93
C ILE A 52 -4.91 2.16 -6.31
N HIS A 53 -4.27 2.13 -5.15
CA HIS A 53 -3.59 3.32 -4.63
C HIS A 53 -2.25 3.49 -5.35
N ILE A 54 -2.07 4.64 -5.95
CA ILE A 54 -0.84 5.00 -6.67
C ILE A 54 -0.11 6.15 -6.00
N THR A 55 1.22 6.11 -6.06
CA THR A 55 2.07 7.24 -5.72
C THR A 55 2.06 8.25 -6.87
N MET A 56 1.39 9.40 -6.69
CA MET A 56 1.20 10.38 -7.76
C MET A 56 2.45 11.22 -8.06
N ALA A 57 3.43 11.24 -7.15
CA ALA A 57 4.71 11.92 -7.34
C ALA A 57 5.81 11.19 -6.58
N GLU A 58 7.04 11.31 -7.04
CA GLU A 58 8.23 10.73 -6.41
C GLU A 58 8.33 11.20 -4.94
N PRO A 59 8.78 10.35 -3.98
CA PRO A 59 8.86 10.72 -2.57
C PRO A 59 9.75 11.94 -2.27
N SER A 60 10.71 12.22 -3.16
CA SER A 60 11.61 13.39 -3.06
C SER A 60 11.08 14.65 -3.76
N ALA A 61 9.93 14.57 -4.45
CA ALA A 61 9.37 15.69 -5.19
C ALA A 61 9.00 16.85 -4.25
N GLU A 62 9.46 18.04 -4.57
CA GLU A 62 8.96 19.28 -3.99
C GLU A 62 7.60 19.67 -4.61
N SER A 63 6.95 20.69 -4.06
CA SER A 63 5.57 21.07 -4.43
C SER A 63 5.35 21.26 -5.93
N SER A 64 6.27 21.94 -6.62
CA SER A 64 6.13 22.25 -8.06
C SER A 64 6.17 20.99 -8.92
N LEU A 65 7.09 20.07 -8.64
CA LEU A 65 7.19 18.80 -9.34
C LEU A 65 6.00 17.91 -9.01
N ALA A 66 5.59 17.83 -7.75
CA ALA A 66 4.43 17.05 -7.33
C ALA A 66 3.14 17.55 -8.03
N LEU A 67 2.93 18.85 -8.12
CA LEU A 67 1.81 19.44 -8.86
C LEU A 67 1.84 19.05 -10.34
N SER A 68 3.02 19.11 -10.98
CA SER A 68 3.19 18.71 -12.38
C SER A 68 2.84 17.22 -12.58
N ARG A 69 3.33 16.33 -11.71
CA ARG A 69 3.02 14.88 -11.75
C ARG A 69 1.54 14.58 -11.55
N ILE A 70 0.92 15.24 -10.56
CA ILE A 70 -0.51 15.08 -10.30
C ILE A 70 -1.33 15.59 -11.51
N ALA A 71 -0.95 16.72 -12.11
CA ALA A 71 -1.63 17.24 -13.30
C ALA A 71 -1.55 16.25 -14.47
N GLU A 72 -0.39 15.60 -14.66
CA GLU A 72 -0.19 14.58 -15.68
C GLU A 72 -1.04 13.34 -15.43
N TRP A 73 -1.08 12.80 -14.19
CA TRP A 73 -1.98 11.71 -13.80
C TRP A 73 -3.44 12.05 -14.07
N ARG A 74 -3.88 13.24 -13.68
CA ARG A 74 -5.25 13.69 -13.92
C ARG A 74 -5.58 13.80 -15.42
N LYS A 75 -4.60 14.19 -16.26
CA LYS A 75 -4.74 14.18 -17.71
C LYS A 75 -4.92 12.76 -18.24
N ILE A 76 -4.05 11.82 -17.85
CA ILE A 76 -4.11 10.41 -18.25
C ILE A 76 -5.46 9.80 -17.88
N ILE A 77 -5.93 9.99 -16.63
CA ILE A 77 -7.21 9.44 -16.15
C ILE A 77 -8.38 10.03 -16.93
N ARG A 78 -8.37 11.33 -17.21
CA ARG A 78 -9.42 12.00 -18.00
C ARG A 78 -9.47 11.49 -19.43
N GLU A 79 -8.32 11.33 -20.09
CA GLU A 79 -8.21 10.83 -21.46
C GLU A 79 -8.60 9.34 -21.58
N ASN A 80 -8.52 8.60 -20.48
CA ASN A 80 -8.90 7.19 -20.39
C ASN A 80 -10.09 6.95 -19.43
N SER A 81 -11.06 7.87 -19.41
CA SER A 81 -12.21 7.81 -18.47
C SER A 81 -13.16 6.64 -18.70
N ASN A 82 -13.02 5.93 -19.82
CA ASN A 82 -13.68 4.66 -20.09
C ASN A 82 -12.98 3.45 -19.44
N LYS A 83 -11.78 3.62 -18.87
CA LYS A 83 -10.95 2.58 -18.22
C LYS A 83 -10.57 2.93 -16.79
N LEU A 84 -10.46 4.21 -16.47
CA LEU A 84 -9.97 4.73 -15.21
C LEU A 84 -10.96 5.71 -14.57
N LEU A 85 -11.03 5.72 -13.23
CA LEU A 85 -11.80 6.67 -12.44
C LEU A 85 -10.94 7.21 -11.30
N LEU A 86 -10.69 8.52 -11.25
CA LEU A 86 -10.04 9.15 -10.09
C LEU A 86 -11.00 9.14 -8.90
N VAL A 87 -10.56 8.58 -7.79
CA VAL A 87 -11.35 8.48 -6.56
C VAL A 87 -11.33 9.81 -5.80
N ASN A 88 -12.50 10.35 -5.53
CA ASN A 88 -12.68 11.52 -4.68
C ASN A 88 -13.36 11.18 -3.35
N GLY A 89 -14.13 10.09 -3.30
CA GLY A 89 -14.77 9.55 -2.11
C GLY A 89 -14.86 8.03 -2.18
N ALA A 90 -15.15 7.38 -1.06
CA ALA A 90 -15.18 5.91 -0.98
C ALA A 90 -16.21 5.27 -1.93
N GLY A 91 -17.34 5.95 -2.17
CA GLY A 91 -18.38 5.51 -3.11
C GLY A 91 -17.91 5.42 -4.56
N ASP A 92 -16.83 6.12 -4.95
CA ASP A 92 -16.30 6.06 -6.31
C ASP A 92 -15.67 4.69 -6.62
N ILE A 93 -15.20 3.97 -5.59
CA ILE A 93 -14.64 2.61 -5.76
C ILE A 93 -15.76 1.63 -6.16
N GLU A 94 -16.93 1.73 -5.55
CA GLU A 94 -18.10 0.92 -5.91
C GLU A 94 -18.63 1.28 -7.29
N LYS A 95 -18.64 2.57 -7.62
CA LYS A 95 -18.99 3.04 -8.98
C LYS A 95 -18.01 2.49 -10.03
N ALA A 96 -16.71 2.46 -9.71
CA ALA A 96 -15.70 1.89 -10.61
C ALA A 96 -15.97 0.39 -10.85
N LYS A 97 -16.24 -0.39 -9.80
CA LYS A 97 -16.64 -1.80 -9.92
C LYS A 97 -17.87 -1.97 -10.81
N ALA A 98 -18.93 -1.18 -10.57
CA ALA A 98 -20.17 -1.27 -11.34
C ALA A 98 -19.99 -0.90 -12.82
N ARG A 99 -19.04 0.01 -13.12
CA ARG A 99 -18.73 0.45 -14.48
C ARG A 99 -17.67 -0.40 -15.17
N ASN A 100 -17.09 -1.37 -14.48
CA ASN A 100 -15.93 -2.15 -14.94
C ASN A 100 -14.77 -1.26 -15.39
N VAL A 101 -14.37 -0.30 -14.54
CA VAL A 101 -13.18 0.56 -14.69
C VAL A 101 -12.32 0.44 -13.43
N ILE A 102 -11.04 0.79 -13.52
CA ILE A 102 -10.12 0.77 -12.38
C ILE A 102 -10.24 2.09 -11.59
N ALA A 103 -10.54 2.00 -10.30
CA ALA A 103 -10.50 3.12 -9.38
C ALA A 103 -9.04 3.50 -9.07
N ILE A 104 -8.64 4.73 -9.38
CA ILE A 104 -7.33 5.27 -9.06
C ILE A 104 -7.42 6.11 -7.79
N ILE A 105 -6.80 5.63 -6.73
CA ILE A 105 -6.71 6.29 -5.43
C ILE A 105 -5.38 7.06 -5.41
N GLY A 106 -5.43 8.38 -5.38
CA GLY A 106 -4.22 9.20 -5.39
C GLY A 106 -3.58 9.30 -4.01
N GLY A 107 -2.26 9.16 -3.94
CA GLY A 107 -1.51 9.38 -2.71
C GLY A 107 -0.11 9.96 -2.93
N LEU A 108 0.50 10.36 -1.83
CA LEU A 108 1.87 10.83 -1.76
C LEU A 108 2.61 10.03 -0.68
N GLN A 109 3.77 9.44 -1.02
CA GLN A 109 4.55 8.63 -0.08
C GLN A 109 5.54 9.44 0.76
N ASN A 110 5.39 10.75 0.82
CA ASN A 110 6.19 11.62 1.68
C ASN A 110 5.48 12.97 1.86
N THR A 111 5.85 13.71 2.89
CA THR A 111 5.40 15.08 3.13
C THR A 111 6.31 16.14 2.50
N THR A 112 7.34 15.76 1.75
CA THR A 112 8.22 16.69 1.02
C THR A 112 7.43 17.71 0.19
N PRO A 113 6.35 17.32 -0.57
CA PRO A 113 5.57 18.29 -1.33
C PRO A 113 4.85 19.35 -0.50
N ILE A 114 4.68 19.11 0.79
CA ILE A 114 4.03 20.07 1.71
C ILE A 114 5.00 21.18 2.12
N GLU A 115 6.32 20.93 2.02
CA GLU A 115 7.35 21.86 2.45
C GLU A 115 7.07 22.35 3.88
N HIS A 116 6.91 23.66 4.11
CA HIS A 116 6.50 24.25 5.39
C HIS A 116 5.12 24.95 5.33
N ASP A 117 4.30 24.65 4.31
CA ASP A 117 3.01 25.31 4.10
C ASP A 117 1.83 24.34 4.14
N LEU A 118 1.13 24.30 5.27
CA LEU A 118 -0.04 23.42 5.45
C LEU A 118 -1.17 23.68 4.43
N ARG A 119 -1.23 24.86 3.80
CA ARG A 119 -2.24 25.16 2.76
C ARG A 119 -2.08 24.26 1.53
N LEU A 120 -0.87 23.73 1.30
CA LEU A 120 -0.61 22.78 0.23
C LEU A 120 -1.35 21.45 0.44
N LEU A 121 -1.63 21.03 1.68
CA LEU A 121 -2.44 19.82 1.95
C LEU A 121 -3.85 19.95 1.37
N GLU A 122 -4.51 21.10 1.59
CA GLU A 122 -5.84 21.35 1.02
C GLU A 122 -5.79 21.39 -0.51
N ALA A 123 -4.75 22.01 -1.08
CA ALA A 123 -4.57 22.06 -2.53
C ALA A 123 -4.40 20.64 -3.13
N PHE A 124 -3.52 19.83 -2.56
CA PHE A 124 -3.33 18.43 -3.00
C PHE A 124 -4.59 17.59 -2.80
N HIS A 125 -5.31 17.77 -1.70
CA HIS A 125 -6.59 17.09 -1.48
C HIS A 125 -7.62 17.42 -2.57
N LYS A 126 -7.76 18.70 -2.95
CA LYS A 126 -8.64 19.13 -4.06
C LYS A 126 -8.19 18.58 -5.42
N LEU A 127 -6.90 18.27 -5.58
CA LEU A 127 -6.36 17.64 -6.77
C LEU A 127 -6.52 16.10 -6.79
N GLY A 128 -7.04 15.49 -5.73
CA GLY A 128 -7.36 14.07 -5.69
C GLY A 128 -6.43 13.24 -4.80
N VAL A 129 -5.53 13.85 -4.01
CA VAL A 129 -4.76 13.14 -2.99
C VAL A 129 -5.70 12.74 -1.85
N ARG A 130 -5.71 11.45 -1.51
CA ARG A 130 -6.55 10.85 -0.48
C ARG A 130 -5.74 10.13 0.59
N ILE A 131 -4.48 9.80 0.30
CA ILE A 131 -3.57 9.12 1.22
C ILE A 131 -2.26 9.92 1.25
N LEU A 132 -1.74 10.18 2.46
CA LEU A 132 -0.48 10.88 2.68
C LEU A 132 0.39 10.11 3.67
N GLN A 133 1.59 9.75 3.26
CA GLN A 133 2.60 9.17 4.13
C GLN A 133 3.44 10.27 4.79
N ILE A 134 3.69 10.14 6.10
CA ILE A 134 4.36 11.18 6.90
C ILE A 134 5.85 11.30 6.55
N ALA A 135 6.57 10.19 6.46
CA ALA A 135 7.99 10.17 6.12
C ALA A 135 8.31 8.94 5.26
N TYR A 136 9.36 9.02 4.44
CA TYR A 136 9.83 7.92 3.61
C TYR A 136 11.00 7.19 4.31
N TYR A 137 12.16 7.04 3.69
CA TYR A 137 13.29 6.34 4.32
C TYR A 137 14.05 7.21 5.32
N GLU A 138 14.22 8.48 5.00
CA GLU A 138 15.01 9.45 5.74
C GLU A 138 14.13 10.32 6.63
N GLN A 139 14.76 11.07 7.50
CA GLN A 139 14.08 12.11 8.27
C GLN A 139 13.71 13.28 7.36
N ASN A 140 12.49 13.77 7.50
CA ASN A 140 12.01 14.99 6.87
C ASN A 140 11.49 15.99 7.92
N TYR A 141 10.82 17.07 7.48
CA TYR A 141 10.27 18.08 8.38
C TYR A 141 9.12 17.57 9.27
N ALA A 142 8.47 16.46 8.92
CA ALA A 142 7.35 15.90 9.66
C ALA A 142 7.75 14.82 10.67
N GLY A 143 8.76 14.01 10.35
CA GLY A 143 9.17 12.92 11.22
C GLY A 143 10.34 12.12 10.67
N SER A 144 10.76 11.10 11.42
CA SER A 144 11.82 10.17 11.03
C SER A 144 11.26 9.07 10.12
N GLY A 145 11.99 8.78 9.04
CA GLY A 145 11.72 7.61 8.18
C GLY A 145 12.31 6.33 8.75
N CYS A 146 11.92 5.19 8.17
CA CYS A 146 12.23 3.88 8.71
C CYS A 146 13.74 3.55 8.68
N TYR A 147 14.49 3.99 7.67
CA TYR A 147 15.91 3.70 7.58
C TYR A 147 16.71 4.53 8.60
N GLU A 148 16.46 5.84 8.62
CA GLU A 148 17.19 6.73 9.52
C GLU A 148 16.85 6.47 11.00
N GLY A 149 15.56 6.24 11.32
CA GLY A 149 15.14 5.90 12.66
C GLY A 149 15.70 4.57 13.18
N TYR A 150 15.98 3.63 12.28
CA TYR A 150 16.57 2.33 12.62
C TYR A 150 18.10 2.39 12.76
N THR A 151 18.76 3.17 11.91
CA THR A 151 20.24 3.20 11.83
C THR A 151 20.89 4.29 12.68
N ARG A 152 20.12 5.30 13.09
CA ARG A 152 20.61 6.48 13.85
C ARG A 152 19.69 6.77 15.04
N VAL A 153 19.18 8.01 15.11
CA VAL A 153 18.30 8.48 16.18
C VAL A 153 16.88 8.60 15.65
N ASP A 154 15.96 7.84 16.22
CA ASP A 154 14.54 7.97 15.94
C ASP A 154 13.96 9.15 16.74
N SER A 155 13.82 10.30 16.08
CA SER A 155 13.26 11.52 16.70
C SER A 155 11.73 11.49 16.79
N GLY A 156 11.07 10.57 16.08
CA GLY A 156 9.62 10.50 16.04
C GLY A 156 8.97 11.64 15.27
N LEU A 157 7.71 11.92 15.58
CA LEU A 157 6.90 12.96 14.93
C LEU A 157 7.29 14.35 15.45
N THR A 158 7.63 15.25 14.51
CA THR A 158 8.00 16.63 14.85
C THR A 158 6.78 17.48 15.24
N HIS A 159 7.02 18.71 15.74
CA HIS A 159 5.93 19.66 15.96
C HIS A 159 5.17 19.99 14.66
N PHE A 160 5.89 20.13 13.55
CA PHE A 160 5.26 20.36 12.24
C PHE A 160 4.49 19.13 11.75
N GLY A 161 5.05 17.92 11.98
CA GLY A 161 4.37 16.66 11.70
C GLY A 161 3.03 16.53 12.43
N ARG A 162 2.95 16.96 13.71
CA ARG A 162 1.67 16.98 14.46
C ARG A 162 0.63 17.88 13.79
N LYS A 163 1.02 19.05 13.29
CA LYS A 163 0.12 19.94 12.53
C LYS A 163 -0.32 19.32 11.21
N ILE A 164 0.55 18.58 10.51
CA ILE A 164 0.18 17.82 9.32
C ILE A 164 -0.88 16.77 9.66
N VAL A 165 -0.70 16.01 10.75
CA VAL A 165 -1.66 15.00 11.21
C VAL A 165 -3.02 15.65 11.51
N GLU A 166 -3.03 16.79 12.22
CA GLU A 166 -4.26 17.53 12.54
C GLU A 166 -4.99 18.00 11.26
N GLU A 167 -4.25 18.53 10.29
CA GLU A 167 -4.84 19.00 9.03
C GLU A 167 -5.32 17.83 8.16
N CYS A 168 -4.60 16.69 8.13
CA CYS A 168 -5.08 15.47 7.48
C CYS A 168 -6.40 14.99 8.09
N ASN A 169 -6.51 14.94 9.42
CA ASN A 169 -7.75 14.58 10.09
C ASN A 169 -8.89 15.56 9.75
N LYS A 170 -8.61 16.85 9.64
CA LYS A 170 -9.60 17.86 9.27
C LYS A 170 -10.08 17.71 7.82
N LEU A 171 -9.17 17.47 6.89
CA LEU A 171 -9.47 17.33 5.46
C LEU A 171 -10.03 15.94 5.09
N GLY A 172 -9.85 14.93 5.93
CA GLY A 172 -10.19 13.55 5.62
C GLY A 172 -9.16 12.90 4.70
N ILE A 173 -7.87 13.19 4.88
CA ILE A 173 -6.78 12.50 4.22
C ILE A 173 -6.34 11.34 5.12
N LEU A 174 -6.33 10.12 4.59
CA LEU A 174 -5.82 8.95 5.31
C LEU A 174 -4.30 9.05 5.47
N ILE A 175 -3.84 8.94 6.72
CA ILE A 175 -2.42 8.96 7.03
C ILE A 175 -1.86 7.54 6.87
N ASP A 176 -0.79 7.41 6.07
CA ASP A 176 -0.03 6.18 5.89
C ASP A 176 1.28 6.22 6.70
N LEU A 177 1.61 5.12 7.37
CA LEU A 177 2.77 4.98 8.26
C LEU A 177 3.80 3.95 7.75
N SER A 178 3.67 3.51 6.51
CA SER A 178 4.43 2.37 5.96
C SER A 178 5.95 2.55 6.05
N HIS A 179 6.48 3.68 5.62
CA HIS A 179 7.92 3.99 5.68
C HIS A 179 8.34 4.80 6.91
N CYS A 180 7.42 5.13 7.81
CA CYS A 180 7.77 5.86 9.01
C CYS A 180 8.64 5.01 9.94
N SER A 181 9.48 5.65 10.76
CA SER A 181 10.17 4.98 11.86
C SER A 181 9.18 4.44 12.90
N ASP A 182 9.66 3.60 13.81
CA ASP A 182 8.79 3.03 14.85
C ASP A 182 8.22 4.13 15.75
N LYS A 183 9.06 5.09 16.14
CA LYS A 183 8.61 6.20 16.99
C LYS A 183 7.69 7.17 16.26
N THR A 184 7.97 7.51 14.98
CA THR A 184 7.05 8.33 14.18
C THR A 184 5.70 7.63 14.00
N THR A 185 5.72 6.31 13.83
CA THR A 185 4.50 5.50 13.73
C THR A 185 3.68 5.59 15.03
N LEU A 186 4.31 5.34 16.18
CA LEU A 186 3.62 5.37 17.48
C LEU A 186 3.10 6.79 17.80
N ASP A 187 3.97 7.81 17.68
CA ASP A 187 3.60 9.21 17.94
C ASP A 187 2.40 9.64 17.06
N THR A 188 2.33 9.16 15.81
CA THR A 188 1.23 9.49 14.90
C THR A 188 -0.06 8.76 15.28
N ILE A 189 0.01 7.47 15.65
CA ILE A 189 -1.15 6.69 16.13
C ILE A 189 -1.76 7.38 17.37
N GLU A 190 -0.92 7.81 18.31
CA GLU A 190 -1.36 8.49 19.54
C GLU A 190 -1.97 9.87 19.24
N HIS A 191 -1.35 10.64 18.35
CA HIS A 191 -1.77 12.01 18.07
C HIS A 191 -2.98 12.12 17.14
N SER A 192 -3.14 11.21 16.19
CA SER A 192 -4.25 11.22 15.23
C SER A 192 -5.60 11.01 15.93
N LYS A 193 -6.62 11.78 15.54
CA LYS A 193 -8.01 11.60 15.99
C LYS A 193 -8.74 10.53 15.17
N ASP A 194 -8.39 10.41 13.90
CA ASP A 194 -8.96 9.45 12.98
C ASP A 194 -8.07 8.18 12.91
N PRO A 195 -8.62 7.03 12.46
CA PRO A 195 -7.82 5.86 12.15
C PRO A 195 -6.71 6.19 11.14
N VAL A 196 -5.57 5.50 11.28
CA VAL A 196 -4.43 5.57 10.37
C VAL A 196 -4.23 4.23 9.67
N ALA A 197 -3.38 4.17 8.67
CA ALA A 197 -3.04 2.93 7.99
C ALA A 197 -1.53 2.67 7.96
N ILE A 198 -1.17 1.41 7.76
CA ILE A 198 0.11 1.00 7.22
C ILE A 198 -0.21 0.35 5.88
N THR A 199 -0.08 1.10 4.77
CA THR A 199 -0.62 0.66 3.48
C THR A 199 0.16 -0.51 2.89
N HIS A 200 1.47 -0.66 3.20
CA HIS A 200 2.33 -1.70 2.64
C HIS A 200 3.52 -2.02 3.56
N VAL A 201 3.47 -3.18 4.21
CA VAL A 201 4.48 -3.63 5.19
C VAL A 201 4.44 -5.16 5.35
N ALA A 202 5.45 -5.74 6.00
CA ALA A 202 5.39 -7.06 6.60
C ALA A 202 5.72 -7.00 8.11
N SER A 203 5.57 -8.12 8.81
CA SER A 203 5.95 -8.20 10.22
C SER A 203 7.47 -8.37 10.38
N ARG A 204 8.06 -7.57 11.26
CA ARG A 204 9.48 -7.69 11.63
C ARG A 204 9.79 -9.00 12.34
N THR A 205 8.81 -9.57 13.03
CA THR A 205 8.92 -10.89 13.68
C THR A 205 9.16 -12.01 12.66
N MET A 206 8.57 -11.90 11.46
CA MET A 206 8.72 -12.92 10.42
C MET A 206 9.92 -12.66 9.52
N CYS A 207 10.19 -11.40 9.20
CA CYS A 207 11.34 -10.99 8.39
C CYS A 207 11.97 -9.74 8.99
N ASP A 208 13.12 -9.90 9.64
CA ASP A 208 13.82 -8.79 10.29
C ASP A 208 14.29 -7.74 9.28
N GLY A 209 14.12 -6.48 9.67
CA GLY A 209 14.59 -5.35 8.89
C GLY A 209 13.85 -4.05 9.21
N PHE A 210 14.54 -2.95 8.94
CA PHE A 210 14.07 -1.59 9.24
C PHE A 210 12.77 -1.22 8.50
N ARG A 211 12.47 -1.89 7.38
CA ARG A 211 11.29 -1.61 6.55
C ARG A 211 10.01 -2.21 7.16
N ASN A 212 10.16 -3.28 7.95
CA ASN A 212 9.06 -3.99 8.57
C ASN A 212 8.69 -3.40 9.93
N LYS A 213 7.45 -3.59 10.34
CA LYS A 213 6.94 -3.10 11.62
C LYS A 213 6.98 -4.20 12.70
N PRO A 214 7.33 -3.86 13.95
CA PRO A 214 7.14 -4.77 15.06
C PRO A 214 5.64 -5.02 15.32
N ASP A 215 5.33 -6.18 15.86
CA ASP A 215 3.96 -6.63 16.06
C ASP A 215 3.14 -5.71 16.96
N GLU A 216 3.79 -4.99 17.89
CA GLU A 216 3.16 -3.99 18.76
C GLU A 216 2.58 -2.82 17.98
N LEU A 217 3.28 -2.35 16.94
CA LEU A 217 2.80 -1.24 16.10
C LEU A 217 1.72 -1.70 15.13
N ILE A 218 1.81 -2.94 14.64
CA ILE A 218 0.75 -3.58 13.86
C ILE A 218 -0.53 -3.62 14.69
N LYS A 219 -0.43 -4.10 15.93
CA LYS A 219 -1.55 -4.17 16.88
C LYS A 219 -2.10 -2.78 17.22
N ALA A 220 -1.23 -1.82 17.55
CA ALA A 220 -1.65 -0.45 17.87
C ALA A 220 -2.39 0.22 16.70
N THR A 221 -1.96 -0.03 15.46
CA THR A 221 -2.66 0.46 14.26
C THR A 221 -4.06 -0.14 14.14
N ALA A 222 -4.21 -1.44 14.41
CA ALA A 222 -5.51 -2.10 14.40
C ALA A 222 -6.43 -1.60 15.52
N GLU A 223 -5.92 -1.44 16.74
CA GLU A 223 -6.66 -0.91 17.90
C GLU A 223 -7.16 0.54 17.64
N LYS A 224 -6.42 1.32 16.83
CA LYS A 224 -6.86 2.63 16.34
C LYS A 224 -7.98 2.54 15.28
N GLY A 225 -8.36 1.34 14.83
CA GLY A 225 -9.35 1.10 13.77
C GLY A 225 -8.75 1.09 12.36
N GLY A 226 -7.44 1.10 12.24
CA GLY A 226 -6.71 1.12 10.99
C GLY A 226 -6.71 -0.20 10.22
N VAL A 227 -5.98 -0.22 9.11
CA VAL A 227 -5.75 -1.41 8.26
C VAL A 227 -4.27 -1.50 7.92
N ILE A 228 -3.76 -2.72 7.88
CA ILE A 228 -2.39 -3.07 7.56
C ILE A 228 -2.38 -3.83 6.23
N GLY A 229 -1.80 -3.24 5.19
CA GLY A 229 -1.56 -3.87 3.91
C GLY A 229 -0.25 -4.66 3.91
N VAL A 230 -0.31 -5.87 3.40
CA VAL A 230 0.88 -6.73 3.30
C VAL A 230 1.50 -6.56 1.93
N PHE A 231 2.81 -6.32 1.88
CA PHE A 231 3.53 -6.13 0.62
C PHE A 231 4.21 -7.42 0.14
N ALA A 232 4.48 -7.46 -1.17
CA ALA A 232 5.13 -8.60 -1.81
C ALA A 232 6.62 -8.32 -2.14
N TRP A 233 7.23 -7.29 -1.56
CA TRP A 233 8.61 -6.90 -1.79
C TRP A 233 9.56 -7.93 -1.19
N SER A 234 10.24 -8.73 -2.02
CA SER A 234 11.03 -9.89 -1.61
C SER A 234 12.05 -9.63 -0.50
N PRO A 235 12.83 -8.51 -0.51
CA PRO A 235 13.83 -8.24 0.53
C PRO A 235 13.31 -8.23 1.96
N PHE A 236 12.02 -7.94 2.15
CA PHE A 236 11.40 -7.82 3.47
C PHE A 236 10.17 -8.72 3.64
N CYS A 237 9.93 -9.63 2.68
CA CYS A 237 8.87 -10.64 2.72
C CYS A 237 9.42 -12.08 2.78
N GLU A 238 10.75 -12.26 2.78
CA GLU A 238 11.36 -13.58 2.89
C GLU A 238 11.10 -14.23 4.26
N VAL A 239 10.59 -15.46 4.27
CA VAL A 239 10.42 -16.27 5.49
C VAL A 239 11.69 -17.08 5.77
N LYS A 240 12.39 -17.49 4.72
CA LYS A 240 13.69 -18.15 4.81
C LYS A 240 14.75 -17.24 4.21
N LYS A 241 15.70 -16.83 5.04
CA LYS A 241 16.79 -15.92 4.65
C LYS A 241 17.50 -16.37 3.38
N GLY A 242 17.56 -15.48 2.40
CA GLY A 242 18.24 -15.70 1.13
C GLY A 242 17.47 -16.54 0.12
N ILE A 243 16.22 -16.92 0.42
CA ILE A 243 15.36 -17.64 -0.52
C ILE A 243 14.26 -16.69 -0.98
N ARG A 244 14.09 -16.55 -2.31
CA ARG A 244 13.01 -15.73 -2.87
C ARG A 244 11.66 -16.19 -2.31
N PRO A 245 10.89 -15.31 -1.67
CA PRO A 245 9.56 -15.66 -1.18
C PRO A 245 8.62 -16.00 -2.33
N GLY A 246 7.71 -16.93 -2.07
CA GLY A 246 6.61 -17.27 -2.96
C GLY A 246 5.25 -16.87 -2.38
N VAL A 247 4.19 -17.34 -3.03
CA VAL A 247 2.79 -17.09 -2.61
C VAL A 247 2.54 -17.58 -1.19
N ASP A 248 3.01 -18.78 -0.83
CA ASP A 248 2.78 -19.35 0.50
C ASP A 248 3.51 -18.55 1.60
N ASP A 249 4.69 -17.98 1.32
CA ASP A 249 5.41 -17.09 2.24
C ASP A 249 4.63 -15.77 2.42
N TYR A 250 4.16 -15.18 1.32
CA TYR A 250 3.32 -13.97 1.37
C TYR A 250 2.04 -14.20 2.17
N VAL A 251 1.34 -15.30 1.92
CA VAL A 251 0.13 -15.67 2.66
C VAL A 251 0.43 -15.90 4.15
N SER A 252 1.61 -16.44 4.48
CA SER A 252 2.05 -16.59 5.88
C SER A 252 2.16 -15.24 6.59
N HIS A 253 2.64 -14.18 5.91
CA HIS A 253 2.62 -12.82 6.46
C HIS A 253 1.20 -12.29 6.67
N LEU A 254 0.28 -12.52 5.70
CA LEU A 254 -1.14 -12.16 5.87
C LEU A 254 -1.76 -12.83 7.10
N VAL A 255 -1.55 -14.15 7.25
CA VAL A 255 -2.05 -14.94 8.38
C VAL A 255 -1.47 -14.44 9.70
N HIS A 256 -0.16 -14.17 9.76
CA HIS A 256 0.49 -13.67 10.96
C HIS A 256 -0.10 -12.33 11.40
N ILE A 257 -0.24 -11.38 10.46
CA ILE A 257 -0.81 -10.06 10.73
C ILE A 257 -2.29 -10.18 11.13
N ALA A 258 -3.06 -11.08 10.47
CA ALA A 258 -4.45 -11.33 10.85
C ALA A 258 -4.59 -11.90 12.30
N ASN A 259 -3.64 -12.72 12.72
CA ASN A 259 -3.62 -13.26 14.10
C ASN A 259 -3.33 -12.17 15.15
N ILE A 260 -2.54 -11.16 14.81
CA ILE A 260 -2.17 -10.05 15.72
C ILE A 260 -3.22 -8.95 15.72
N ALA A 261 -3.62 -8.53 14.54
CA ALA A 261 -4.48 -7.37 14.31
C ALA A 261 -5.98 -7.69 14.30
N GLY A 262 -6.31 -8.94 14.04
CA GLY A 262 -7.67 -9.37 13.70
C GLY A 262 -7.97 -9.24 12.21
N ILE A 263 -8.87 -10.09 11.72
CA ILE A 263 -9.21 -10.21 10.28
C ILE A 263 -9.76 -8.91 9.66
N ASP A 264 -10.36 -8.04 10.46
CA ASP A 264 -10.95 -6.77 10.03
C ASP A 264 -9.90 -5.68 9.78
N HIS A 265 -8.63 -5.95 10.07
CA HIS A 265 -7.54 -4.97 10.02
C HIS A 265 -6.42 -5.35 9.04
N VAL A 266 -6.63 -6.33 8.17
CA VAL A 266 -5.64 -6.80 7.19
C VAL A 266 -6.12 -6.53 5.78
N GLY A 267 -5.20 -6.18 4.88
CA GLY A 267 -5.51 -5.96 3.47
C GLY A 267 -4.31 -6.21 2.55
N LEU A 268 -4.54 -6.04 1.26
CA LEU A 268 -3.48 -6.06 0.26
C LEU A 268 -2.82 -4.68 0.19
N GLY A 269 -1.50 -4.66 0.07
CA GLY A 269 -0.71 -3.48 -0.18
C GLY A 269 0.58 -3.91 -0.86
N LEU A 270 0.46 -4.43 -2.09
CA LEU A 270 1.42 -5.30 -2.73
C LEU A 270 2.78 -4.65 -3.02
N ASP A 271 2.84 -3.32 -3.08
CA ASP A 271 4.04 -2.55 -3.41
C ASP A 271 4.66 -2.97 -4.76
N LEU A 272 3.76 -3.25 -5.72
CA LEU A 272 4.15 -3.59 -7.08
C LEU A 272 4.69 -2.37 -7.82
N SER A 273 5.55 -2.63 -8.80
CA SER A 273 6.13 -1.57 -9.64
C SER A 273 6.09 -1.94 -11.13
N PRO A 274 4.87 -2.11 -11.71
CA PRO A 274 4.73 -2.43 -13.12
C PRO A 274 5.27 -1.31 -13.99
N GLY A 275 6.03 -1.67 -15.02
CA GLY A 275 6.60 -0.69 -15.96
C GLY A 275 7.78 0.11 -15.42
N TRP A 276 8.29 -0.17 -14.21
CA TRP A 276 9.51 0.49 -13.72
C TRP A 276 10.69 0.11 -14.63
N PRO A 277 11.34 1.08 -15.32
CA PRO A 277 12.43 0.76 -16.22
C PRO A 277 13.60 0.10 -15.46
N ARG A 278 14.11 -1.02 -15.99
CA ARG A 278 15.22 -1.75 -15.35
C ARG A 278 16.39 -0.83 -14.97
N LYS A 279 16.82 0.03 -15.90
CA LYS A 279 17.94 0.95 -15.67
C LYS A 279 17.68 1.91 -14.50
N GLU A 280 16.47 2.40 -14.35
CA GLU A 280 16.09 3.28 -13.24
C GLU A 280 16.09 2.51 -11.92
N PHE A 281 15.54 1.29 -11.91
CA PHE A 281 15.60 0.40 -10.76
C PHE A 281 17.06 0.13 -10.34
N GLU A 282 17.91 -0.26 -11.28
CA GLU A 282 19.32 -0.58 -10.99
C GLU A 282 20.09 0.65 -10.48
N THR A 283 19.77 1.85 -10.99
CA THR A 283 20.34 3.10 -10.48
C THR A 283 19.87 3.36 -9.05
N TRP A 284 18.57 3.24 -8.78
CA TRP A 284 18.03 3.38 -7.44
C TRP A 284 18.59 2.32 -6.48
N ALA A 285 18.65 1.06 -6.90
CA ALA A 285 19.19 -0.05 -6.12
C ALA A 285 20.67 0.14 -5.74
N SER A 286 21.46 0.78 -6.60
CA SER A 286 22.87 1.10 -6.29
C SER A 286 23.01 2.19 -5.22
N GLN A 287 22.01 3.06 -5.06
CA GLN A 287 21.97 4.10 -4.02
C GLN A 287 21.46 3.56 -2.68
N TYR A 288 20.61 2.53 -2.72
CA TYR A 288 19.95 1.94 -1.55
C TYR A 288 20.10 0.41 -1.53
N PRO A 289 21.33 -0.13 -1.49
CA PRO A 289 21.58 -1.58 -1.56
C PRO A 289 20.90 -2.36 -0.41
N GLU A 290 20.71 -1.73 0.74
CA GLU A 290 20.00 -2.31 1.88
C GLU A 290 18.51 -2.55 1.65
N LEU A 291 17.90 -1.83 0.68
CA LEU A 291 16.49 -1.99 0.32
C LEU A 291 16.26 -3.13 -0.67
N VAL A 292 17.28 -3.53 -1.41
CA VAL A 292 17.21 -4.62 -2.38
C VAL A 292 17.93 -5.87 -1.89
N ARG A 293 18.86 -5.73 -0.91
CA ARG A 293 19.65 -6.82 -0.37
C ARG A 293 20.35 -7.63 -1.49
N HIS A 294 20.06 -8.92 -1.62
CA HIS A 294 20.59 -9.81 -2.66
C HIS A 294 19.62 -10.03 -3.84
N TYR A 295 18.49 -9.31 -3.86
CA TYR A 295 17.48 -9.44 -4.91
C TYR A 295 17.80 -8.54 -6.12
N THR A 296 17.36 -8.99 -7.30
CA THR A 296 17.52 -8.30 -8.57
C THR A 296 16.19 -7.69 -9.05
N TYR A 297 16.24 -7.00 -10.18
CA TYR A 297 15.03 -6.51 -10.84
C TYR A 297 13.96 -7.60 -11.05
N GLU A 298 14.38 -8.82 -11.43
CA GLU A 298 13.49 -9.96 -11.70
C GLU A 298 12.93 -10.60 -10.42
N THR A 299 13.69 -10.54 -9.34
CA THR A 299 13.35 -11.26 -8.10
C THR A 299 12.90 -10.35 -6.98
N ARG A 300 12.77 -9.05 -7.24
CA ARG A 300 12.39 -8.02 -6.25
C ARG A 300 11.00 -8.22 -5.63
N VAL A 301 10.13 -8.96 -6.31
CA VAL A 301 8.77 -9.27 -5.86
C VAL A 301 8.65 -10.77 -5.64
N ALA A 302 7.81 -11.19 -4.71
CA ALA A 302 7.53 -12.58 -4.40
C ALA A 302 7.06 -13.35 -5.66
N GLU A 303 7.56 -14.59 -5.82
CA GLU A 303 7.25 -15.44 -6.94
C GLU A 303 5.75 -15.77 -7.00
N GLY A 304 5.15 -15.58 -8.18
CA GLY A 304 3.72 -15.79 -8.40
C GLY A 304 2.84 -14.60 -8.04
N ILE A 305 3.45 -13.43 -7.67
CA ILE A 305 2.77 -12.17 -7.35
C ILE A 305 3.45 -10.99 -8.10
N GLU A 306 4.10 -11.24 -9.22
CA GLU A 306 4.88 -10.23 -9.95
C GLU A 306 4.02 -9.09 -10.54
N ASP A 307 2.73 -9.32 -10.68
CA ASP A 307 1.73 -8.30 -11.05
C ASP A 307 0.40 -8.57 -10.32
N HIS A 308 -0.59 -7.70 -10.51
CA HIS A 308 -1.90 -7.83 -9.85
C HIS A 308 -2.67 -9.11 -10.23
N ILE A 309 -2.33 -9.79 -11.32
CA ILE A 309 -2.95 -11.08 -11.66
C ILE A 309 -2.60 -12.13 -10.61
N GLY A 310 -1.46 -11.98 -9.93
CA GLY A 310 -1.06 -12.78 -8.77
C GLY A 310 -2.03 -12.74 -7.59
N ILE A 311 -2.99 -11.81 -7.56
CA ILE A 311 -4.10 -11.81 -6.57
C ILE A 311 -4.90 -13.11 -6.63
N ILE A 312 -4.98 -13.75 -7.80
CA ILE A 312 -5.59 -15.08 -7.95
C ILE A 312 -4.84 -16.08 -7.06
N ASN A 313 -3.51 -16.09 -7.11
CA ASN A 313 -2.70 -17.00 -6.30
C ASN A 313 -2.79 -16.68 -4.80
N ILE A 314 -2.83 -15.40 -4.43
CA ILE A 314 -3.06 -14.97 -3.03
C ILE A 314 -4.41 -15.50 -2.54
N THR A 315 -5.46 -15.35 -3.34
CA THR A 315 -6.80 -15.84 -3.01
C THR A 315 -6.82 -17.36 -2.86
N ARG A 316 -6.14 -18.10 -3.76
CA ARG A 316 -5.95 -19.57 -3.63
C ARG A 316 -5.24 -19.92 -2.32
N GLY A 317 -4.21 -19.17 -1.96
CA GLY A 317 -3.50 -19.35 -0.70
C GLY A 317 -4.39 -19.15 0.52
N LEU A 318 -5.22 -18.12 0.55
CA LEU A 318 -6.17 -17.88 1.64
C LEU A 318 -7.23 -18.99 1.73
N ILE A 319 -7.75 -19.48 0.61
CA ILE A 319 -8.65 -20.65 0.57
C ILE A 319 -7.93 -21.88 1.13
N ALA A 320 -6.66 -22.11 0.75
CA ALA A 320 -5.86 -23.24 1.25
C ALA A 320 -5.64 -23.19 2.76
N GLN A 321 -5.54 -22.00 3.36
CA GLN A 321 -5.46 -21.76 4.80
C GLN A 321 -6.81 -21.93 5.53
N GLY A 322 -7.90 -22.13 4.79
CA GLY A 322 -9.23 -22.37 5.35
C GLY A 322 -10.03 -21.11 5.70
N TYR A 323 -9.63 -19.94 5.19
CA TYR A 323 -10.44 -18.73 5.33
C TYR A 323 -11.76 -18.84 4.58
N SER A 324 -12.84 -18.39 5.19
CA SER A 324 -14.16 -18.31 4.56
C SER A 324 -14.19 -17.25 3.45
N GLU A 325 -15.12 -17.36 2.50
CA GLU A 325 -15.31 -16.35 1.45
C GLU A 325 -15.46 -14.94 2.04
N GLY A 326 -16.20 -14.79 3.16
CA GLY A 326 -16.38 -13.50 3.81
C GLY A 326 -15.09 -12.91 4.37
N GLU A 327 -14.22 -13.73 4.98
CA GLU A 327 -12.93 -13.29 5.49
C GLU A 327 -11.97 -12.92 4.34
N ILE A 328 -11.97 -13.70 3.26
CA ILE A 328 -11.17 -13.41 2.07
C ILE A 328 -11.60 -12.07 1.45
N ARG A 329 -12.89 -11.81 1.31
CA ARG A 329 -13.41 -10.54 0.80
C ARG A 329 -12.97 -9.35 1.64
N LYS A 330 -12.92 -9.49 2.97
CA LYS A 330 -12.39 -8.46 3.87
C LYS A 330 -10.93 -8.15 3.55
N ILE A 331 -10.07 -9.17 3.45
CA ILE A 331 -8.64 -9.03 3.12
C ILE A 331 -8.46 -8.42 1.72
N LEU A 332 -9.24 -8.88 0.73
CA LEU A 332 -9.10 -8.40 -0.64
C LEU A 332 -9.41 -6.90 -0.78
N GLY A 333 -10.31 -6.32 0.03
CA GLY A 333 -10.56 -4.90 -0.09
C GLY A 333 -11.68 -4.31 0.77
N GLU A 334 -12.58 -5.11 1.35
CA GLU A 334 -13.69 -4.56 2.15
C GLU A 334 -13.18 -3.84 3.41
N ASN A 335 -12.06 -4.28 4.00
CA ASN A 335 -11.40 -3.60 5.11
C ASN A 335 -10.89 -2.21 4.71
N TRP A 336 -10.27 -2.08 3.51
CA TRP A 336 -9.86 -0.80 2.97
C TRP A 336 -11.05 0.11 2.71
N LEU A 337 -12.10 -0.41 2.07
CA LEU A 337 -13.31 0.37 1.80
C LEU A 337 -13.97 0.88 3.08
N ARG A 338 -14.02 0.05 4.14
CA ARG A 338 -14.50 0.43 5.47
C ARG A 338 -13.67 1.58 6.06
N LEU A 339 -12.33 1.47 5.98
CA LEU A 339 -11.42 2.50 6.49
C LEU A 339 -11.57 3.80 5.71
N PHE A 340 -11.65 3.75 4.38
CA PHE A 340 -11.84 4.91 3.53
C PHE A 340 -13.16 5.65 3.85
N ARG A 341 -14.25 4.91 4.01
CA ARG A 341 -15.55 5.48 4.45
C ARG A 341 -15.49 6.15 5.83
N LYS A 342 -14.63 5.65 6.71
CA LYS A 342 -14.46 6.22 8.05
C LYS A 342 -13.63 7.50 8.03
N VAL A 343 -12.63 7.59 7.20
CA VAL A 343 -11.64 8.67 7.22
C VAL A 343 -11.92 9.76 6.18
N TRP A 344 -12.25 9.38 4.94
CA TRP A 344 -12.47 10.36 3.88
C TRP A 344 -13.78 11.11 4.12
N LYS A 345 -13.69 12.43 4.06
CA LYS A 345 -14.84 13.33 4.17
C LYS A 345 -15.30 13.66 2.76
N GLU A 346 -16.55 13.34 2.46
CA GLU A 346 -17.19 13.66 1.19
C GLU A 346 -17.62 15.13 1.14
#